data_0708998b35a22c1d82c87e4f8a4f7e0a
#
_entry.id   0708998b35a22c1d82c87e4f8a4f7e0a
#
_cell.length_a   1.000
_cell.length_b   1.000
_cell.length_c   1.000
_cell.angle_alpha   90.00
_cell.angle_beta   90.00
_cell.angle_gamma   90.00
#
_symmetry.space_group_name_H-M   'P 1'
#
loop_
_entity.id
_entity.type
_entity.pdbx_description
1 polymer ?
#
loop_
_entity_poly.entity_id
_entity_poly.type
_entity_poly.pdbx_seq_one_letter_code
_entity_poly.pdbx_strand_id
1 'polypeptide(L)'
;MKTIKVVAGVVRNGSKFLCVQCGHHKYPYISEKWEFPGGKLEDGETPEAALIRELKEELELNAFNLNYLLTVDHTYPDFRIIMETYVCESTSVELQLSEHQMGLWLGVDEMVGLDWAAADVPIVNALQNV
;
A
#
# COMPACT_ATOMS: atom_id res chain seq x y z
N MET A 1 -1.32 18.88 14.67
CA MET A 1 -0.73 17.79 13.85
C MET A 1 -1.60 17.55 12.64
N LYS A 2 -1.00 17.44 11.47
CA LYS A 2 -1.72 17.21 10.21
C LYS A 2 -2.22 15.75 10.13
N THR A 3 -3.47 15.57 9.68
CA THR A 3 -4.04 14.27 9.38
C THR A 3 -4.10 14.08 7.87
N ILE A 4 -3.54 12.99 7.37
CA ILE A 4 -3.51 12.66 5.94
C ILE A 4 -4.39 11.44 5.69
N LYS A 5 -5.32 11.56 4.73
CA LYS A 5 -6.17 10.46 4.30
C LYS A 5 -5.59 9.81 3.06
N VAL A 6 -5.35 8.52 3.14
CA VAL A 6 -4.75 7.74 2.05
C VAL A 6 -5.51 6.45 1.82
N VAL A 7 -5.22 5.81 0.71
CA VAL A 7 -5.72 4.50 0.35
C VAL A 7 -4.53 3.58 0.08
N ALA A 8 -4.66 2.31 0.42
CA ALA A 8 -3.65 1.30 0.12
C ALA A 8 -4.28 0.07 -0.52
N GLY A 9 -3.54 -0.56 -1.43
CA GLY A 9 -3.98 -1.74 -2.15
C GLY A 9 -3.15 -2.96 -1.80
N VAL A 10 -3.82 -4.01 -1.34
CA VAL A 10 -3.25 -5.35 -1.23
C VAL A 10 -3.55 -6.03 -2.56
N VAL A 11 -2.64 -5.88 -3.51
CA VAL A 11 -2.81 -6.42 -4.87
C VAL A 11 -2.41 -7.88 -4.88
N ARG A 12 -3.36 -8.73 -5.21
CA ARG A 12 -3.19 -10.18 -5.17
C ARG A 12 -3.03 -10.77 -6.56
N ASN A 13 -2.07 -11.70 -6.69
CA ASN A 13 -1.94 -12.57 -7.84
C ASN A 13 -1.72 -14.00 -7.36
N GLY A 14 -2.76 -14.82 -7.43
CA GLY A 14 -2.73 -16.17 -6.86
C GLY A 14 -2.53 -16.10 -5.34
N SER A 15 -1.47 -16.72 -4.85
CA SER A 15 -1.11 -16.73 -3.43
C SER A 15 -0.10 -15.64 -3.04
N LYS A 16 0.24 -14.74 -3.97
CA LYS A 16 1.24 -13.71 -3.76
C LYS A 16 0.63 -12.31 -3.75
N PHE A 17 1.26 -11.42 -3.00
CA PHE A 17 0.83 -10.03 -2.81
C PHE A 17 1.95 -9.07 -3.18
N LEU A 18 1.59 -7.94 -3.75
CA LEU A 18 2.54 -6.90 -4.14
C LEU A 18 3.00 -6.10 -2.93
N CYS A 19 4.31 -6.13 -2.68
CA CYS A 19 4.97 -5.33 -1.66
C CYS A 19 5.93 -4.37 -2.35
N VAL A 20 5.92 -3.10 -1.99
CA VAL A 20 6.77 -2.08 -2.60
C VAL A 20 7.62 -1.40 -1.53
N GLN A 21 8.82 -0.99 -1.92
CA GLN A 21 9.74 -0.31 -1.01
C GLN A 21 9.81 1.16 -1.35
N CYS A 22 9.54 2.00 -0.35
CA CYS A 22 9.64 3.44 -0.47
C CYS A 22 11.08 3.84 -0.80
N GLY A 23 11.26 4.88 -1.61
CA GLY A 23 12.56 5.46 -1.83
C GLY A 23 13.05 6.25 -0.63
N HIS A 24 14.15 6.97 -0.80
CA HIS A 24 14.67 7.83 0.24
C HIS A 24 13.64 8.91 0.62
N HIS A 25 13.40 9.09 1.92
CA HIS A 25 12.43 10.03 2.45
C HIS A 25 13.05 10.84 3.59
N LYS A 26 12.57 12.07 3.80
CA LYS A 26 13.08 12.94 4.87
C LYS A 26 12.83 12.38 6.27
N TYR A 27 11.78 11.58 6.45
CA TYR A 27 11.50 10.94 7.73
C TYR A 27 12.14 9.56 7.79
N PRO A 28 13.09 9.33 8.74
CA PRO A 28 13.75 8.02 8.85
C PRO A 28 12.80 6.86 9.09
N TYR A 29 11.67 7.10 9.76
CA TYR A 29 10.65 6.06 10.03
C TYR A 29 9.80 5.70 8.81
N ILE A 30 9.99 6.39 7.69
CA ILE A 30 9.33 6.09 6.40
C ILE A 30 10.37 5.70 5.35
N SER A 31 11.54 6.33 5.36
CA SER A 31 12.58 6.15 4.35
C SER A 31 12.95 4.70 4.18
N GLU A 32 12.86 4.20 2.95
CA GLU A 32 13.26 2.85 2.55
C GLU A 32 12.48 1.72 3.23
N LYS A 33 11.36 2.05 3.90
CA LYS A 33 10.47 1.03 4.47
C LYS A 33 9.61 0.40 3.39
N TRP A 34 9.18 -0.83 3.64
CA TRP A 34 8.23 -1.52 2.78
C TRP A 34 6.80 -1.08 3.11
N GLU A 35 5.96 -1.05 2.08
CA GLU A 35 4.57 -0.61 2.20
C GLU A 35 3.71 -1.29 1.14
N PHE A 36 2.40 -1.23 1.32
CA PHE A 36 1.47 -1.58 0.24
C PHE A 36 1.26 -0.34 -0.63
N PRO A 37 1.16 -0.51 -1.96
CA PRO A 37 1.04 0.65 -2.86
C PRO A 37 -0.28 1.39 -2.67
N GLY A 38 -0.25 2.67 -2.91
CA GLY A 38 -1.42 3.55 -2.79
C GLY A 38 -1.00 5.00 -2.75
N GLY A 39 -1.82 5.86 -2.16
CA GLY A 39 -1.50 7.26 -2.07
C GLY A 39 -2.63 8.08 -1.49
N LYS A 40 -2.50 9.40 -1.59
CA LYS A 40 -3.46 10.35 -1.01
C LYS A 40 -4.76 10.38 -1.81
N LEU A 41 -5.88 10.52 -1.10
CA LEU A 41 -7.16 10.83 -1.73
C LEU A 41 -7.15 12.29 -2.18
N GLU A 42 -7.66 12.52 -3.38
CA GLU A 42 -7.94 13.86 -3.89
C GLU A 42 -9.36 14.28 -3.50
N ASP A 43 -9.62 15.59 -3.48
CA ASP A 43 -10.93 16.13 -3.12
C ASP A 43 -12.04 15.56 -4.03
N GLY A 44 -13.09 15.06 -3.42
CA GLY A 44 -14.24 14.50 -4.14
C GLY A 44 -14.04 13.09 -4.64
N GLU A 45 -12.89 12.50 -4.38
CA GLU A 45 -12.54 11.15 -4.82
C GLU A 45 -12.98 10.10 -3.80
N THR A 46 -13.58 8.99 -4.26
CA THR A 46 -13.82 7.85 -3.38
C THR A 46 -12.50 7.11 -3.13
N PRO A 47 -12.37 6.37 -2.02
CA PRO A 47 -11.17 5.57 -1.79
C PRO A 47 -10.88 4.58 -2.92
N GLU A 48 -11.90 3.94 -3.47
CA GLU A 48 -11.76 2.99 -4.57
C GLU A 48 -11.21 3.66 -5.83
N ALA A 49 -11.77 4.82 -6.20
CA ALA A 49 -11.30 5.58 -7.36
C ALA A 49 -9.86 6.05 -7.16
N ALA A 50 -9.52 6.49 -5.95
CA ALA A 50 -8.16 6.92 -5.60
C ALA A 50 -7.18 5.76 -5.76
N LEU A 51 -7.54 4.57 -5.29
CA LEU A 51 -6.66 3.40 -5.40
C LEU A 51 -6.40 3.02 -6.85
N ILE A 52 -7.45 2.96 -7.67
CA ILE A 52 -7.33 2.64 -9.10
C ILE A 52 -6.39 3.65 -9.78
N ARG A 53 -6.58 4.93 -9.50
CA ARG A 53 -5.75 6.01 -10.05
C ARG A 53 -4.29 5.90 -9.60
N GLU A 54 -4.05 5.72 -8.30
CA GLU A 54 -2.69 5.63 -7.76
C GLU A 54 -1.92 4.43 -8.30
N LEU A 55 -2.55 3.26 -8.37
CA LEU A 55 -1.90 2.07 -8.93
C LEU A 55 -1.56 2.25 -10.40
N LYS A 56 -2.42 2.94 -11.16
CA LYS A 56 -2.15 3.25 -12.56
C LYS A 56 -1.00 4.23 -12.73
N GLU A 57 -1.01 5.32 -11.94
CA GLU A 57 0.02 6.35 -12.01
C GLU A 57 1.39 5.85 -11.56
N GLU A 58 1.46 5.13 -10.45
CA GLU A 58 2.72 4.75 -9.82
C GLU A 58 3.34 3.47 -10.39
N LEU A 59 2.51 2.52 -10.82
CA LEU A 59 2.97 1.17 -11.19
C LEU A 59 2.48 0.70 -12.55
N GLU A 60 1.64 1.48 -13.22
CA GLU A 60 0.96 1.11 -14.47
C GLU A 60 0.16 -0.19 -14.34
N LEU A 61 -0.42 -0.41 -13.16
CA LEU A 61 -1.31 -1.54 -12.90
C LEU A 61 -2.77 -1.12 -13.04
N ASN A 62 -3.56 -1.95 -13.70
CA ASN A 62 -5.01 -1.76 -13.81
C ASN A 62 -5.69 -2.65 -12.77
N ALA A 63 -6.11 -2.02 -11.67
CA ALA A 63 -6.73 -2.71 -10.54
C ALA A 63 -8.22 -2.93 -10.78
N PHE A 64 -8.71 -4.08 -10.33
CA PHE A 64 -10.14 -4.41 -10.38
C PHE A 64 -10.50 -5.31 -9.20
N ASN A 65 -11.80 -5.54 -9.01
CA ASN A 65 -12.33 -6.40 -7.95
C ASN A 65 -11.86 -5.95 -6.56
N LEU A 66 -12.10 -4.67 -6.25
CA LEU A 66 -11.71 -4.08 -4.97
C LEU A 66 -12.68 -4.49 -3.87
N ASN A 67 -12.12 -5.03 -2.78
CA ASN A 67 -12.88 -5.40 -1.59
C ASN A 67 -12.24 -4.79 -0.35
N TYR A 68 -13.03 -4.06 0.45
CA TYR A 68 -12.54 -3.41 1.66
C TYR A 68 -11.99 -4.45 2.65
N LEU A 69 -10.80 -4.19 3.19
CA LEU A 69 -10.16 -5.05 4.18
C LEU A 69 -10.24 -4.44 5.58
N LEU A 70 -9.65 -3.27 5.77
CA LEU A 70 -9.59 -2.59 7.07
C LEU A 70 -9.17 -1.14 6.89
N THR A 71 -9.33 -0.35 7.96
CA THR A 71 -8.83 1.02 8.03
C THR A 71 -7.74 1.09 9.09
N VAL A 72 -6.58 1.63 8.73
CA VAL A 72 -5.49 1.89 9.66
C VAL A 72 -5.56 3.35 10.11
N ASP A 73 -5.49 3.58 11.41
CA ASP A 73 -5.35 4.90 12.01
C ASP A 73 -4.06 4.91 12.82
N HIS A 74 -3.03 5.54 12.29
CA HIS A 74 -1.70 5.52 12.89
C HIS A 74 -1.13 6.94 13.02
N THR A 75 -0.58 7.25 14.17
CA THR A 75 0.07 8.53 14.43
C THR A 75 1.59 8.36 14.42
N TYR A 76 2.21 8.98 13.42
CA TYR A 76 3.67 9.14 13.37
C TYR A 76 4.08 10.40 14.14
N PRO A 77 5.38 10.59 14.44
CA PRO A 77 5.82 11.78 15.17
C PRO A 77 5.40 13.11 14.52
N ASP A 78 5.31 13.16 13.19
CA ASP A 78 5.09 14.40 12.45
C ASP A 78 3.70 14.52 11.84
N PHE A 79 2.93 13.43 11.76
CA PHE A 79 1.58 13.45 11.18
C PHE A 79 0.79 12.20 11.56
N ARG A 80 -0.54 12.29 11.40
CA ARG A 80 -1.46 11.17 11.57
C ARG A 80 -1.90 10.70 10.18
N ILE A 81 -1.97 9.39 9.98
CA ILE A 81 -2.44 8.80 8.74
C ILE A 81 -3.69 7.97 9.00
N ILE A 82 -4.70 8.15 8.14
CA ILE A 82 -5.89 7.30 8.09
C ILE A 82 -5.88 6.63 6.72
N MET A 83 -5.74 5.31 6.71
CA MET A 83 -5.52 4.55 5.50
C MET A 83 -6.61 3.52 5.27
N GLU A 84 -7.44 3.76 4.24
CA GLU A 84 -8.44 2.81 3.80
C GLU A 84 -7.75 1.74 2.95
N THR A 85 -7.89 0.47 3.33
CA THR A 85 -7.16 -0.63 2.70
C THR A 85 -8.12 -1.59 1.99
N TYR A 86 -7.78 -1.91 0.74
CA TYR A 86 -8.57 -2.81 -0.11
C TYR A 86 -7.70 -3.95 -0.63
N VAL A 87 -8.28 -5.14 -0.69
CA VAL A 87 -7.71 -6.26 -1.46
C VAL A 87 -8.23 -6.13 -2.89
N CYS A 88 -7.35 -6.27 -3.87
CA CYS A 88 -7.72 -6.17 -5.27
C CYS A 88 -6.87 -7.09 -6.13
N GLU A 89 -7.20 -7.14 -7.42
CA GLU A 89 -6.44 -7.87 -8.42
C GLU A 89 -5.98 -6.90 -9.50
N SER A 90 -4.98 -7.28 -10.29
CA SER A 90 -4.53 -6.50 -11.44
C SER A 90 -4.48 -7.36 -12.69
N THR A 91 -4.59 -6.70 -13.86
CA THR A 91 -4.57 -7.39 -15.16
C THR A 91 -3.17 -7.88 -15.55
N SER A 92 -2.13 -7.37 -14.89
CA SER A 92 -0.73 -7.70 -15.14
C SER A 92 0.03 -7.79 -13.83
N VAL A 93 1.14 -8.52 -13.84
CA VAL A 93 2.09 -8.58 -12.72
C VAL A 93 3.37 -7.80 -13.00
N GLU A 94 3.49 -7.24 -14.20
CA GLU A 94 4.64 -6.44 -14.60
C GLU A 94 4.53 -5.04 -13.97
N LEU A 95 5.61 -4.60 -13.34
CA LEU A 95 5.64 -3.32 -12.61
C LEU A 95 6.47 -2.30 -13.36
N GLN A 96 5.96 -1.07 -13.44
CA GLN A 96 6.69 0.10 -13.90
C GLN A 96 6.90 1.03 -12.71
N LEU A 97 8.03 0.90 -12.03
CA LEU A 97 8.29 1.68 -10.82
C LEU A 97 8.60 3.13 -11.16
N SER A 98 7.84 4.07 -10.60
CA SER A 98 8.08 5.51 -10.77
C SER A 98 8.47 6.18 -9.45
N GLU A 99 7.90 5.76 -8.33
CA GLU A 99 8.13 6.36 -7.01
C GLU A 99 8.77 5.41 -6.01
N HIS A 100 8.74 4.10 -6.28
CA HIS A 100 9.29 3.08 -5.41
C HIS A 100 10.65 2.61 -5.92
N GLN A 101 11.53 2.24 -5.03
CA GLN A 101 12.85 1.73 -5.43
C GLN A 101 12.84 0.22 -5.71
N MET A 102 11.81 -0.51 -5.20
CA MET A 102 11.70 -1.94 -5.44
C MET A 102 10.25 -2.39 -5.30
N GLY A 103 9.87 -3.43 -6.05
CA GLY A 103 8.58 -4.09 -5.93
C GLY A 103 8.76 -5.60 -6.02
N LEU A 104 8.10 -6.34 -5.13
CA LEU A 104 8.18 -7.79 -5.06
C LEU A 104 6.78 -8.39 -4.89
N TRP A 105 6.57 -9.53 -5.51
CA TRP A 105 5.37 -10.35 -5.29
C TRP A 105 5.73 -11.44 -4.29
N LEU A 106 5.16 -11.37 -3.08
CA LEU A 106 5.51 -12.25 -1.97
C LEU A 106 4.30 -12.97 -1.39
N GLY A 107 4.52 -14.22 -0.96
CA GLY A 107 3.54 -14.93 -0.15
C GLY A 107 3.50 -14.37 1.27
N VAL A 108 2.45 -14.73 2.03
CA VAL A 108 2.27 -14.21 3.39
C VAL A 108 3.44 -14.55 4.31
N ASP A 109 4.06 -15.72 4.14
CA ASP A 109 5.20 -16.14 4.98
C ASP A 109 6.45 -15.32 4.67
N GLU A 110 6.61 -14.91 3.42
CA GLU A 110 7.80 -14.17 2.99
C GLU A 110 7.73 -12.70 3.42
N MET A 111 6.52 -12.12 3.45
CA MET A 111 6.38 -10.69 3.75
C MET A 111 6.69 -10.33 5.20
N VAL A 112 6.59 -11.26 6.14
CA VAL A 112 6.85 -10.97 7.56
C VAL A 112 8.31 -10.60 7.83
N GLY A 113 9.23 -10.95 6.94
CA GLY A 113 10.65 -10.63 7.08
C GLY A 113 11.04 -9.23 6.59
N LEU A 114 10.11 -8.48 6.01
CA LEU A 114 10.41 -7.15 5.50
C LEU A 114 10.35 -6.08 6.59
N ASP A 115 11.10 -5.00 6.39
CA ASP A 115 11.10 -3.83 7.27
C ASP A 115 9.95 -2.90 6.88
N TRP A 116 8.76 -3.18 7.40
CA TRP A 116 7.53 -2.45 7.08
C TRP A 116 7.45 -1.10 7.77
N ALA A 117 6.90 -0.11 7.05
CA ALA A 117 6.43 1.12 7.69
C ALA A 117 5.37 0.77 8.75
N ALA A 118 5.41 1.45 9.89
CA ALA A 118 4.55 1.10 11.03
C ALA A 118 3.07 1.08 10.69
N ALA A 119 2.59 1.99 9.85
CA ALA A 119 1.18 2.05 9.44
C ALA A 119 0.74 0.81 8.62
N ASP A 120 1.67 0.11 7.99
CA ASP A 120 1.38 -1.07 7.16
C ASP A 120 1.40 -2.38 7.95
N VAL A 121 1.99 -2.38 9.14
CA VAL A 121 2.07 -3.59 9.99
C VAL A 121 0.70 -4.21 10.27
N PRO A 122 -0.36 -3.45 10.61
CA PRO A 122 -1.69 -4.03 10.80
C PRO A 122 -2.22 -4.77 9.58
N ILE A 123 -1.88 -4.33 8.37
CA ILE A 123 -2.27 -5.00 7.13
C ILE A 123 -1.57 -6.35 7.01
N VAL A 124 -0.25 -6.37 7.24
CA VAL A 124 0.54 -7.60 7.23
C VAL A 124 -0.04 -8.60 8.23
N ASN A 125 -0.35 -8.14 9.45
CA ASN A 125 -0.93 -8.98 10.49
C ASN A 125 -2.30 -9.55 10.08
N ALA A 126 -3.14 -8.75 9.44
CA ALA A 126 -4.45 -9.20 8.95
C ALA A 126 -4.30 -10.31 7.91
N LEU A 127 -3.32 -10.21 7.01
CA LEU A 127 -3.06 -11.22 5.98
C LEU A 127 -2.54 -12.53 6.56
N GLN A 128 -1.85 -12.49 7.70
CA GLN A 128 -1.34 -13.70 8.37
C GLN A 128 -2.47 -14.55 8.97
N ASN A 129 -3.61 -13.96 9.27
CA ASN A 129 -4.72 -14.60 9.98
C ASN A 129 -5.85 -15.07 9.06
N VAL A 130 -5.61 -15.12 7.77
CA VAL A 130 -6.60 -15.56 6.79
C VAL A 130 -6.51 -17.07 6.54
#